data_e36c09c675bbd81537b9052cb737c09b
#
_entry.id   e36c09c675bbd81537b9052cb737c09b
#
_cell.length_a   1.000
_cell.length_b   1.000
_cell.length_c   1.000
_cell.angle_alpha   90.00
_cell.angle_beta   90.00
_cell.angle_gamma   90.00
#
_symmetry.space_group_name_H-M   'P 1'
#
loop_
_entity.id
_entity.type
_entity.pdbx_description
1 polymer ?
#
loop_
_entity_poly.entity_id
_entity_poly.type
_entity_poly.pdbx_seq_one_letter_code
_entity_poly.pdbx_strand_id
1 'polypeptide(L)'
;MSNQSTSKNYFNLHTTGVGYLSDIREYQPKKGEPILSCRVSALVGQSDSPEHRFFDMNVIGEEAKKLIGRCREAVAAKKKVLISFVMADMWYDTFTYGKDSDFHKKGDIGVSLKGRLIRINMIKVNGELKYAEQSKSADSE
;
A
#
# COMPACT_ATOMS: atom_id res chain seq x y z
N MET A 1 -25.89 -24.25 6.07
CA MET A 1 -24.66 -23.67 6.25
C MET A 1 -24.67 -22.35 6.91
N SER A 2 -24.18 -22.37 8.03
CA SER A 2 -24.16 -21.16 8.82
C SER A 2 -23.20 -20.12 8.29
N ASN A 3 -22.23 -20.53 7.48
CA ASN A 3 -21.25 -19.58 7.01
C ASN A 3 -21.83 -18.51 6.13
N GLN A 4 -22.86 -18.84 5.41
CA GLN A 4 -23.46 -17.84 4.56
C GLN A 4 -24.07 -16.72 5.34
N SER A 5 -24.62 -17.02 6.50
CA SER A 5 -25.26 -15.98 7.29
C SER A 5 -24.26 -15.00 7.87
N THR A 6 -23.00 -15.42 8.06
CA THR A 6 -21.98 -14.52 8.59
C THR A 6 -21.16 -13.86 7.50
N SER A 7 -21.31 -14.33 6.31
CA SER A 7 -20.57 -13.81 5.17
C SER A 7 -21.25 -12.54 4.67
N LYS A 8 -20.47 -11.55 4.40
CA LYS A 8 -21.00 -10.30 3.86
C LYS A 8 -20.55 -10.16 2.42
N ASN A 9 -21.45 -9.65 1.63
CA ASN A 9 -21.14 -9.37 0.22
C ASN A 9 -20.65 -7.94 0.09
N TYR A 10 -19.49 -7.81 -0.53
CA TYR A 10 -18.91 -6.49 -0.74
C TYR A 10 -18.71 -6.28 -2.22
N PHE A 11 -18.89 -5.05 -2.64
CA PHE A 11 -18.46 -4.68 -3.97
C PHE A 11 -16.97 -4.45 -3.90
N ASN A 12 -16.27 -5.08 -4.80
CA ASN A 12 -14.80 -5.08 -4.78
C ASN A 12 -14.25 -4.13 -5.82
N LEU A 13 -13.95 -2.92 -5.39
CA LEU A 13 -13.22 -2.00 -6.24
C LEU A 13 -11.76 -2.10 -5.84
N HIS A 14 -11.05 -2.98 -6.53
CA HIS A 14 -9.67 -3.26 -6.21
C HIS A 14 -8.74 -2.76 -7.29
N THR A 15 -7.60 -2.26 -6.85
CA THR A 15 -6.53 -1.83 -7.74
C THR A 15 -5.31 -2.67 -7.42
N THR A 16 -4.69 -3.23 -8.43
CA THR A 16 -3.50 -4.04 -8.24
C THR A 16 -2.31 -3.35 -8.89
N GLY A 17 -1.15 -3.63 -8.36
CA GLY A 17 0.05 -3.04 -8.93
C GLY A 17 1.30 -3.53 -8.24
N VAL A 18 2.42 -2.96 -8.67
CA VAL A 18 3.74 -3.22 -8.13
C VAL A 18 4.38 -1.88 -7.82
N GLY A 19 5.02 -1.76 -6.67
CA GLY A 19 5.64 -0.50 -6.32
C GLY A 19 6.57 -0.64 -5.14
N TYR A 20 7.25 0.46 -4.85
CA TYR A 20 8.22 0.52 -3.75
C TYR A 20 7.55 1.02 -2.48
N LEU A 21 7.79 0.31 -1.42
CA LEU A 21 7.22 0.60 -0.10
C LEU A 21 8.12 1.59 0.64
N SER A 22 7.50 2.59 1.25
CA SER A 22 8.25 3.55 2.06
C SER A 22 7.34 4.12 3.14
N ASP A 23 7.95 4.87 4.04
CA ASP A 23 7.24 5.70 5.01
C ASP A 23 6.21 4.90 5.80
N ILE A 24 6.67 3.80 6.40
CA ILE A 24 5.82 2.99 7.26
C ILE A 24 5.68 3.69 8.60
N ARG A 25 4.44 3.93 9.00
CA ARG A 25 4.21 4.66 10.24
C ARG A 25 2.92 4.19 10.90
N GLU A 26 2.85 4.44 12.18
CA GLU A 26 1.69 4.11 12.98
C GLU A 26 1.22 5.37 13.67
N TYR A 27 -0.08 5.55 13.78
CA TYR A 27 -0.56 6.63 14.60
C TYR A 27 -1.78 6.18 15.40
N GLN A 28 -1.99 6.87 16.49
CA GLN A 28 -3.07 6.55 17.41
C GLN A 28 -4.18 7.57 17.22
N PRO A 29 -5.33 7.15 16.68
CA PRO A 29 -6.46 8.09 16.59
C PRO A 29 -7.03 8.36 17.96
N LYS A 30 -7.86 9.38 18.05
CA LYS A 30 -8.49 9.70 19.32
C LYS A 30 -9.32 8.55 19.83
N LYS A 31 -9.96 7.83 18.92
CA LYS A 31 -10.73 6.64 19.27
C LYS A 31 -10.33 5.52 18.35
N GLY A 32 -10.30 4.32 18.89
CA GLY A 32 -10.01 3.14 18.11
C GLY A 32 -8.58 2.69 18.25
N GLU A 33 -8.24 1.71 17.48
CA GLU A 33 -6.92 1.07 17.55
C GLU A 33 -5.92 1.83 16.72
N PRO A 34 -4.63 1.61 16.99
CA PRO A 34 -3.60 2.24 16.17
C PRO A 34 -3.77 1.89 14.70
N ILE A 35 -3.45 2.84 13.86
CA ILE A 35 -3.57 2.66 12.41
C ILE A 35 -2.17 2.57 11.83
N LEU A 36 -1.92 1.49 11.11
CA LEU A 36 -0.65 1.29 10.40
C LEU A 36 -0.83 1.81 8.99
N SER A 37 0.07 2.69 8.58
CA SER A 37 0.02 3.32 7.26
C SER A 37 1.36 3.21 6.58
N CYS A 38 1.33 3.32 5.27
CA CYS A 38 2.56 3.32 4.49
C CYS A 38 2.32 4.06 3.19
N ARG A 39 3.40 4.33 2.50
CA ARG A 39 3.35 4.93 1.17
C ARG A 39 3.90 3.94 0.17
N VAL A 40 3.23 3.82 -0.95
CA VAL A 40 3.69 2.97 -2.04
C VAL A 40 3.87 3.83 -3.28
N SER A 41 5.05 3.75 -3.87
CA SER A 41 5.34 4.40 -5.13
C SER A 41 5.09 3.39 -6.22
N ALA A 42 3.86 3.38 -6.73
CA ALA A 42 3.44 2.40 -7.71
C ALA A 42 4.06 2.69 -9.07
N LEU A 43 4.48 1.63 -9.74
CA LEU A 43 5.13 1.75 -11.03
C LEU A 43 4.08 1.70 -12.14
N VAL A 44 4.23 2.58 -13.12
CA VAL A 44 3.28 2.72 -14.22
C VAL A 44 4.07 2.85 -15.51
N GLY A 45 3.53 2.26 -16.57
CA GLY A 45 4.12 2.45 -17.89
C GLY A 45 5.09 1.35 -18.25
N GLN A 46 6.03 1.69 -19.11
CA GLN A 46 6.98 0.71 -19.63
C GLN A 46 8.01 0.34 -18.58
N SER A 47 8.38 -0.94 -18.57
CA SER A 47 9.25 -1.44 -17.52
C SER A 47 10.67 -0.86 -17.61
N ASP A 48 11.09 -0.37 -18.77
CA ASP A 48 12.41 0.20 -18.90
C ASP A 48 12.45 1.68 -18.53
N SER A 49 11.28 2.33 -18.44
CA SER A 49 11.24 3.74 -18.04
C SER A 49 9.92 4.01 -17.31
N PRO A 50 9.75 3.45 -16.14
CA PRO A 50 8.47 3.56 -15.45
C PRO A 50 8.26 4.93 -14.85
N GLU A 51 7.00 5.32 -14.78
CA GLU A 51 6.60 6.47 -13.99
C GLU A 51 6.10 5.98 -12.64
N HIS A 52 5.95 6.90 -11.72
CA HIS A 52 5.55 6.57 -10.36
C HIS A 52 4.27 7.29 -10.00
N ARG A 53 3.41 6.59 -9.28
CA ARG A 53 2.22 7.17 -8.68
C ARG A 53 2.24 6.86 -7.19
N PHE A 54 2.16 7.87 -6.36
CA PHE A 54 2.29 7.70 -4.92
C PHE A 54 0.91 7.52 -4.28
N PHE A 55 0.79 6.49 -3.48
CA PHE A 55 -0.44 6.22 -2.74
C PHE A 55 -0.12 6.13 -1.27
N ASP A 56 -0.90 6.84 -0.45
CA ASP A 56 -0.87 6.68 1.00
C ASP A 56 -1.94 5.69 1.37
N MET A 57 -1.55 4.62 2.03
CA MET A 57 -2.48 3.53 2.30
C MET A 57 -2.54 3.21 3.77
N ASN A 58 -3.75 2.92 4.24
CA ASN A 58 -3.92 2.29 5.54
C ASN A 58 -3.86 0.79 5.34
N VAL A 59 -3.11 0.12 6.20
CA VAL A 59 -2.91 -1.32 6.08
C VAL A 59 -4.02 -2.03 6.84
N ILE A 60 -4.77 -2.86 6.13
CA ILE A 60 -5.95 -3.50 6.68
C ILE A 60 -5.76 -5.00 6.69
N GLY A 61 -6.13 -5.64 7.81
CA GLY A 61 -6.05 -7.08 7.93
C GLY A 61 -4.77 -7.52 8.58
N GLU A 62 -4.86 -8.64 9.29
CA GLU A 62 -3.73 -9.12 10.09
C GLU A 62 -2.56 -9.56 9.23
N GLU A 63 -2.84 -10.20 8.12
CA GLU A 63 -1.77 -10.70 7.27
C GLU A 63 -0.98 -9.54 6.65
N ALA A 64 -1.69 -8.55 6.12
CA ALA A 64 -1.02 -7.41 5.52
C ALA A 64 -0.23 -6.63 6.57
N LYS A 65 -0.79 -6.46 7.76
CA LYS A 65 -0.08 -5.76 8.83
C LYS A 65 1.19 -6.48 9.22
N LYS A 66 1.12 -7.80 9.28
CA LYS A 66 2.29 -8.60 9.62
C LYS A 66 3.38 -8.46 8.58
N LEU A 67 3.00 -8.50 7.31
CA LEU A 67 3.98 -8.39 6.23
C LEU A 67 4.63 -7.02 6.19
N ILE A 68 3.83 -5.97 6.36
CA ILE A 68 4.37 -4.61 6.40
C ILE A 68 5.30 -4.45 7.60
N GLY A 69 4.93 -5.04 8.74
CA GLY A 69 5.78 -4.99 9.92
C GLY A 69 7.15 -5.60 9.68
N ARG A 70 7.21 -6.66 8.90
CA ARG A 70 8.50 -7.29 8.58
C ARG A 70 9.37 -6.39 7.70
N CYS A 71 8.77 -5.44 7.00
CA CYS A 71 9.52 -4.58 6.11
C CYS A 71 10.06 -3.33 6.79
N ARG A 72 9.72 -3.10 8.06
CA ARG A 72 10.10 -1.84 8.71
C ARG A 72 11.60 -1.60 8.72
N GLU A 73 12.35 -2.62 9.06
CA GLU A 73 13.82 -2.48 9.14
C GLU A 73 14.41 -2.15 7.78
N ALA A 74 13.96 -2.88 6.76
CA ALA A 74 14.50 -2.67 5.42
C ALA A 74 14.18 -1.28 4.92
N VAL A 75 12.96 -0.82 5.16
CA VAL A 75 12.57 0.52 4.74
C VAL A 75 13.38 1.57 5.50
N ALA A 76 13.54 1.39 6.80
CA ALA A 76 14.32 2.32 7.61
C ALA A 76 15.77 2.36 7.17
N ALA A 77 16.30 1.24 6.69
CA ALA A 77 17.68 1.16 6.21
C ALA A 77 17.82 1.65 4.77
N LYS A 78 16.76 2.21 4.19
CA LYS A 78 16.76 2.76 2.83
C LYS A 78 16.98 1.70 1.76
N LYS A 79 16.64 0.46 2.05
CA LYS A 79 16.69 -0.60 1.05
C LYS A 79 15.48 -0.48 0.14
N LYS A 80 15.62 -0.99 -1.07
CA LYS A 80 14.53 -0.98 -2.03
C LYS A 80 13.60 -2.15 -1.73
N VAL A 81 12.42 -1.84 -1.25
CA VAL A 81 11.43 -2.85 -0.91
C VAL A 81 10.31 -2.79 -1.94
N LEU A 82 10.31 -3.75 -2.84
CA LEU A 82 9.33 -3.82 -3.92
C LEU A 82 8.23 -4.78 -3.51
N ILE A 83 6.98 -4.34 -3.63
CA ILE A 83 5.85 -5.19 -3.29
C ILE A 83 4.88 -5.27 -4.46
N SER A 84 4.25 -6.43 -4.58
CA SER A 84 3.08 -6.59 -5.43
C SER A 84 1.88 -6.57 -4.50
N PHE A 85 0.88 -5.74 -4.81
CA PHE A 85 -0.16 -5.45 -3.81
C PHE A 85 -1.53 -5.37 -4.42
N VAL A 86 -2.53 -5.48 -3.57
CA VAL A 86 -3.92 -5.19 -3.89
C VAL A 86 -4.39 -4.10 -2.94
N MET A 87 -4.92 -3.04 -3.54
CA MET A 87 -5.46 -1.91 -2.80
C MET A 87 -6.95 -1.83 -3.04
N ALA A 88 -7.71 -1.57 -2.01
CA ALA A 88 -9.16 -1.41 -2.11
C ALA A 88 -9.54 0.03 -1.83
N ASP A 89 -10.72 0.40 -2.30
CA ASP A 89 -11.36 1.62 -1.86
C ASP A 89 -10.52 2.86 -2.08
N MET A 90 -10.11 3.08 -3.33
CA MET A 90 -9.25 4.21 -3.67
C MET A 90 -10.02 5.51 -3.62
N TRP A 91 -9.44 6.51 -2.98
CA TRP A 91 -10.03 7.85 -2.96
C TRP A 91 -8.90 8.87 -2.95
N TYR A 92 -9.26 10.13 -2.85
CA TYR A 92 -8.25 11.17 -2.80
C TYR A 92 -8.65 12.24 -1.80
N ASP A 93 -7.63 12.94 -1.31
CA ASP A 93 -7.80 14.14 -0.51
C ASP A 93 -7.02 15.25 -1.16
N THR A 94 -7.44 16.48 -0.92
CA THR A 94 -6.69 17.64 -1.39
C THR A 94 -6.10 18.35 -0.18
N PHE A 95 -5.02 19.07 -0.44
CA PHE A 95 -4.37 19.86 0.60
C PHE A 95 -3.75 21.08 -0.06
N THR A 96 -3.39 22.05 0.78
CA THR A 96 -2.79 23.28 0.30
C THR A 96 -1.33 23.29 0.71
N TYR A 97 -0.46 23.56 -0.24
CA TYR A 97 0.97 23.63 0.07
C TYR A 97 1.24 24.86 0.93
N GLY A 98 1.98 24.66 2.00
CA GLY A 98 2.33 25.72 2.92
C GLY A 98 3.63 26.43 2.63
N LYS A 99 4.40 25.93 1.65
CA LYS A 99 5.71 26.47 1.32
C LYS A 99 5.95 26.38 -0.17
N ASP A 100 6.80 27.26 -0.65
CA ASP A 100 7.28 27.17 -2.03
C ASP A 100 8.28 26.03 -2.16
N SER A 101 8.32 25.43 -3.33
CA SER A 101 9.32 24.41 -3.66
C SER A 101 9.61 24.53 -5.15
N ASP A 102 10.48 23.64 -5.64
CA ASP A 102 10.81 23.62 -7.06
C ASP A 102 9.61 23.20 -7.91
N PHE A 103 8.63 22.54 -7.31
CA PHE A 103 7.52 21.94 -8.05
C PHE A 103 6.19 22.61 -7.80
N HIS A 104 6.07 23.42 -6.75
CA HIS A 104 4.80 24.05 -6.41
C HIS A 104 5.06 25.29 -5.58
N LYS A 105 4.04 26.13 -5.47
CA LYS A 105 4.11 27.34 -4.71
C LYS A 105 3.15 27.28 -3.52
N LYS A 106 3.48 28.07 -2.50
CA LYS A 106 2.61 28.20 -1.35
C LYS A 106 1.22 28.61 -1.84
N GLY A 107 0.22 27.91 -1.36
CA GLY A 107 -1.16 28.15 -1.76
C GLY A 107 -1.66 27.27 -2.88
N ASP A 108 -0.75 26.58 -3.59
CA ASP A 108 -1.16 25.62 -4.59
C ASP A 108 -1.88 24.46 -3.94
N ILE A 109 -2.77 23.83 -4.70
CA ILE A 109 -3.52 22.69 -4.22
C ILE A 109 -2.84 21.40 -4.68
N GLY A 110 -2.60 20.53 -3.74
CA GLY A 110 -2.06 19.22 -4.05
C GLY A 110 -3.11 18.15 -3.88
N VAL A 111 -2.85 16.99 -4.45
CA VAL A 111 -3.74 15.84 -4.36
C VAL A 111 -2.98 14.67 -3.77
N SER A 112 -3.60 14.02 -2.79
CA SER A 112 -3.04 12.84 -2.17
C SER A 112 -3.95 11.67 -2.52
N LEU A 113 -3.39 10.66 -3.18
CA LEU A 113 -4.14 9.45 -3.50
C LEU A 113 -4.10 8.51 -2.32
N LYS A 114 -5.25 7.95 -1.97
CA LYS A 114 -5.42 7.15 -0.77
C LYS A 114 -6.03 5.80 -1.10
N GLY A 115 -5.82 4.85 -0.23
CA GLY A 115 -6.45 3.55 -0.37
C GLY A 115 -6.21 2.71 0.86
N ARG A 116 -6.72 1.48 0.78
CA ARG A 116 -6.52 0.48 1.83
C ARG A 116 -5.70 -0.65 1.26
N LEU A 117 -4.57 -0.91 1.89
CA LEU A 117 -3.72 -2.01 1.47
C LEU A 117 -4.26 -3.28 2.13
N ILE A 118 -4.84 -4.17 1.33
CA ILE A 118 -5.52 -5.34 1.87
C ILE A 118 -4.78 -6.64 1.61
N ARG A 119 -3.82 -6.63 0.68
CA ARG A 119 -3.11 -7.85 0.36
C ARG A 119 -1.75 -7.52 -0.24
N ILE A 120 -0.76 -8.31 0.14
CA ILE A 120 0.55 -8.24 -0.46
C ILE A 120 0.86 -9.62 -1.03
N ASN A 121 1.15 -9.65 -2.33
CA ASN A 121 1.36 -10.90 -3.04
C ASN A 121 2.83 -11.29 -3.12
N MET A 122 3.73 -10.32 -3.04
CA MET A 122 5.14 -10.57 -3.22
C MET A 122 5.93 -9.44 -2.57
N ILE A 123 7.07 -9.78 -2.00
CA ILE A 123 7.99 -8.79 -1.43
C ILE A 123 9.40 -9.14 -1.90
N LYS A 124 10.09 -8.15 -2.48
CA LYS A 124 11.50 -8.26 -2.80
C LYS A 124 12.26 -7.14 -2.11
N VAL A 125 13.39 -7.48 -1.52
CA VAL A 125 14.26 -6.49 -0.87
C VAL A 125 15.57 -6.47 -1.61
N ASN A 126 15.91 -5.32 -2.18
CA ASN A 126 17.11 -5.15 -3.01
C ASN A 126 17.19 -6.23 -4.09
N GLY A 127 16.04 -6.55 -4.70
CA GLY A 127 15.97 -7.53 -5.77
C GLY A 127 15.86 -8.99 -5.33
N GLU A 128 15.96 -9.24 -4.04
CA GLU A 128 15.91 -10.61 -3.53
C GLU A 128 14.51 -10.92 -3.03
N LEU A 129 13.97 -12.05 -3.50
CA LEU A 129 12.60 -12.45 -3.12
C LEU A 129 12.57 -12.86 -1.66
N LYS A 130 11.70 -12.20 -0.88
CA LYS A 130 11.54 -12.49 0.53
C LYS A 130 10.18 -13.09 0.86
N TYR A 131 9.20 -12.90 0.00
CA TYR A 131 7.86 -13.40 0.26
C TYR A 131 7.13 -13.54 -1.06
N ALA A 132 6.41 -14.63 -1.22
CA ALA A 132 5.52 -14.83 -2.35
C ALA A 132 4.30 -15.57 -1.86
N GLU A 133 3.14 -14.99 -2.14
CA GLU A 133 1.88 -15.61 -1.75
C GLU A 133 1.66 -16.87 -2.59
N GLN A 134 1.27 -17.94 -1.91
CA GLN A 134 0.98 -19.16 -2.62
C GLN A 134 -0.40 -19.12 -3.19
N SER A 135 -0.54 -19.62 -4.42
CA SER A 135 -1.81 -19.66 -5.08
C SER A 135 -2.61 -20.84 -4.58
N LYS A 136 -3.84 -20.58 -4.16
CA LYS A 136 -4.71 -21.66 -3.73
C LYS A 136 -5.14 -22.54 -4.90
N SER A 137 -5.22 -21.95 -6.08
CA SER A 137 -5.60 -22.76 -7.23
C SER A 137 -4.52 -23.77 -7.56
N ALA A 138 -3.26 -23.42 -7.33
CA ALA A 138 -2.20 -24.41 -7.51
C ALA A 138 -2.33 -25.53 -6.51
N ASP A 139 -2.74 -25.19 -5.30
CA ASP A 139 -2.89 -26.20 -4.27
C ASP A 139 -4.02 -27.15 -4.58
N SER A 140 -5.06 -26.66 -5.18
CA SER A 140 -6.23 -27.49 -5.42
C SER A 140 -6.01 -28.49 -6.55
N GLU A 141 -4.97 -28.32 -7.31
CA GLU A 141 -4.67 -29.31 -8.32
C GLU A 141 -4.02 -30.52 -7.71
#